data_2b36b973c84175289b01b38fb980b1c3
#
_entry.id   2b36b973c84175289b01b38fb980b1c3
#
_cell.length_a   1.000
_cell.length_b   1.000
_cell.length_c   1.000
_cell.angle_alpha   90.00
_cell.angle_beta   90.00
_cell.angle_gamma   90.00
#
_symmetry.space_group_name_H-M   'P 1'
#
loop_
_entity.id
_entity.type
_entity.pdbx_description
1 polymer ?
#
loop_
_entity_poly.entity_id
_entity_poly.type
_entity_poly.pdbx_seq_one_letter_code
_entity_poly.pdbx_strand_id
1 'polypeptide(L)'
;PTDTAPDNADPGMGYIFEHTRGRKCLVFANSREEAEAVCSMLRSYCENRHEPDRFLIHHGNLSASLRETAEELMRDEEQAQTTVTTPTLELGIDIGRLERAFQIDAPFTVSSFFYLIWRTGRRDLPPEMWFVMREEEPEPRTMMPETIPWKLLQGIALVQLYREEKWVEPPELDRLPYSLLYHQTMSTLASTGELTSSEPAQRVLTLRSFHRVLRKKIVGHFWR
;
A
#
# COMPACT_ATOMS: atom_id res chain seq x y z
N PRO A 1 -31.70 -10.03 -13.94
CA PRO A 1 -30.59 -10.57 -14.70
C PRO A 1 -29.46 -10.82 -13.76
N THR A 2 -29.24 -12.07 -13.46
CA THR A 2 -28.15 -12.54 -12.60
C THR A 2 -26.86 -12.45 -13.41
N ASP A 3 -26.14 -11.39 -13.27
CA ASP A 3 -24.77 -11.24 -13.74
C ASP A 3 -23.88 -12.07 -12.81
N THR A 4 -23.85 -13.35 -13.03
CA THR A 4 -22.95 -14.25 -12.34
C THR A 4 -21.52 -14.06 -12.86
N ALA A 5 -20.56 -13.91 -11.92
CA ALA A 5 -19.15 -14.10 -12.21
C ALA A 5 -18.93 -15.38 -13.04
N PRO A 6 -17.87 -15.51 -13.86
CA PRO A 6 -17.60 -16.74 -14.58
C PRO A 6 -17.66 -17.93 -13.61
N ASP A 7 -18.22 -19.07 -14.06
CA ASP A 7 -18.50 -20.25 -13.22
C ASP A 7 -17.32 -20.83 -12.41
N ASN A 8 -16.09 -20.36 -12.65
CA ASN A 8 -14.86 -20.69 -11.92
C ASN A 8 -14.15 -19.48 -11.32
N ALA A 9 -14.83 -18.35 -11.14
CA ALA A 9 -14.20 -17.17 -10.57
C ALA A 9 -14.00 -17.35 -9.06
N ASP A 10 -12.82 -16.97 -8.58
CA ASP A 10 -12.62 -16.69 -7.15
C ASP A 10 -13.70 -15.68 -6.71
N PRO A 11 -14.55 -16.02 -5.72
CA PRO A 11 -15.68 -15.16 -5.33
C PRO A 11 -15.24 -13.75 -4.93
N GLY A 12 -14.06 -13.62 -4.30
CA GLY A 12 -13.50 -12.33 -3.90
C GLY A 12 -13.07 -11.50 -5.12
N MET A 13 -12.43 -12.13 -6.10
CA MET A 13 -12.03 -11.44 -7.33
C MET A 13 -13.23 -11.09 -8.19
N GLY A 14 -14.24 -11.96 -8.27
CA GLY A 14 -15.50 -11.66 -8.92
C GLY A 14 -16.21 -10.46 -8.29
N TYR A 15 -16.20 -10.37 -6.96
CA TYR A 15 -16.76 -9.25 -6.23
C TYR A 15 -16.02 -7.94 -6.54
N ILE A 16 -14.68 -7.93 -6.51
CA ILE A 16 -13.86 -6.77 -6.90
C ILE A 16 -14.17 -6.37 -8.35
N PHE A 17 -14.21 -7.33 -9.27
CA PHE A 17 -14.47 -7.10 -10.68
C PHE A 17 -15.79 -6.35 -10.92
N GLU A 18 -16.88 -6.78 -10.28
CA GLU A 18 -18.19 -6.14 -10.43
C GLU A 18 -18.25 -4.75 -9.78
N HIS A 19 -17.67 -4.62 -8.58
CA HIS A 19 -17.79 -3.38 -7.80
C HIS A 19 -16.80 -2.28 -8.20
N THR A 20 -15.88 -2.58 -9.10
CA THR A 20 -14.97 -1.60 -9.72
C THR A 20 -15.47 -1.07 -11.06
N ARG A 21 -16.57 -1.67 -11.61
CA ARG A 21 -17.10 -1.28 -12.91
C ARG A 21 -17.57 0.17 -12.92
N GLY A 22 -17.07 0.95 -13.88
CA GLY A 22 -17.42 2.37 -14.04
C GLY A 22 -16.97 3.28 -12.88
N ARG A 23 -16.01 2.83 -12.08
CA ARG A 23 -15.51 3.56 -10.91
C ARG A 23 -13.99 3.65 -10.92
N LYS A 24 -13.49 4.71 -10.31
CA LYS A 24 -12.07 4.88 -10.07
C LYS A 24 -11.71 4.27 -8.72
N CYS A 25 -11.03 3.13 -8.75
CA CYS A 25 -10.75 2.34 -7.57
C CYS A 25 -9.26 2.01 -7.41
N LEU A 26 -8.86 1.71 -6.18
CA LEU A 26 -7.59 1.03 -5.87
C LEU A 26 -7.87 -0.37 -5.33
N VAL A 27 -7.02 -1.32 -5.70
CA VAL A 27 -7.00 -2.67 -5.12
C VAL A 27 -5.61 -2.89 -4.55
N PHE A 28 -5.53 -3.01 -3.24
CA PHE A 28 -4.28 -3.25 -2.53
C PHE A 28 -4.06 -4.74 -2.29
N ALA A 29 -2.85 -5.19 -2.63
CA ALA A 29 -2.35 -6.53 -2.37
C ALA A 29 -1.12 -6.46 -1.47
N ASN A 30 -0.88 -7.48 -0.64
CA ASN A 30 0.19 -7.45 0.36
C ASN A 30 1.59 -7.75 -0.21
N SER A 31 1.67 -8.28 -1.43
CA SER A 31 2.93 -8.49 -2.16
C SER A 31 2.82 -8.08 -3.63
N ARG A 32 3.96 -7.97 -4.31
CA ARG A 32 4.03 -7.66 -5.75
C ARG A 32 3.49 -8.79 -6.59
N GLU A 33 3.90 -10.00 -6.25
CA GLU A 33 3.48 -11.25 -6.90
C GLU A 33 1.97 -11.39 -6.82
N GLU A 34 1.39 -11.07 -5.66
CA GLU A 34 -0.06 -11.06 -5.48
C GLU A 34 -0.73 -9.96 -6.32
N ALA A 35 -0.17 -8.75 -6.35
CA ALA A 35 -0.70 -7.66 -7.16
C ALA A 35 -0.70 -8.01 -8.67
N GLU A 36 0.37 -8.62 -9.16
CA GLU A 36 0.47 -9.10 -10.54
C GLU A 36 -0.55 -10.20 -10.84
N ALA A 37 -0.67 -11.18 -9.96
CA ALA A 37 -1.63 -12.30 -10.12
C ALA A 37 -3.08 -11.77 -10.11
N VAL A 38 -3.43 -10.88 -9.19
CA VAL A 38 -4.75 -10.24 -9.10
C VAL A 38 -5.05 -9.42 -10.35
N CYS A 39 -4.12 -8.59 -10.79
CA CYS A 39 -4.30 -7.78 -11.99
C CYS A 39 -4.51 -8.66 -13.23
N SER A 40 -3.71 -9.72 -13.39
CA SER A 40 -3.84 -10.67 -14.48
C SER A 40 -5.19 -11.39 -14.45
N MET A 41 -5.66 -11.81 -13.28
CA MET A 41 -6.96 -12.46 -13.11
C MET A 41 -8.12 -11.52 -13.47
N LEU A 42 -8.08 -10.28 -12.99
CA LEU A 42 -9.12 -9.28 -13.29
C LEU A 42 -9.16 -8.92 -14.79
N ARG A 43 -8.01 -8.86 -15.45
CA ARG A 43 -7.91 -8.68 -16.91
C ARG A 43 -8.51 -9.89 -17.68
N SER A 44 -8.23 -11.10 -17.22
CA SER A 44 -8.85 -12.28 -17.85
C SER A 44 -10.38 -12.27 -17.77
N TYR A 45 -10.96 -11.69 -16.71
CA TYR A 45 -12.40 -11.49 -16.61
C TYR A 45 -12.93 -10.47 -17.63
N CYS A 46 -12.16 -9.40 -17.93
CA CYS A 46 -12.49 -8.48 -19.01
C CYS A 46 -12.49 -9.20 -20.36
N GLU A 47 -11.45 -9.99 -20.65
CA GLU A 47 -11.32 -10.77 -21.87
C GLU A 47 -12.47 -11.75 -22.04
N ASN A 48 -12.79 -12.54 -21.01
CA ASN A 48 -13.86 -13.53 -21.02
C ASN A 48 -15.25 -12.91 -21.23
N ARG A 49 -15.44 -11.67 -20.81
CA ARG A 49 -16.71 -10.93 -20.99
C ARG A 49 -16.72 -9.99 -22.20
N HIS A 50 -15.64 -9.97 -22.97
CA HIS A 50 -15.46 -9.04 -24.09
C HIS A 50 -15.61 -7.57 -23.67
N GLU A 51 -15.21 -7.24 -22.43
CA GLU A 51 -15.16 -5.88 -21.91
C GLU A 51 -13.77 -5.25 -22.14
N PRO A 52 -13.68 -3.92 -22.29
CA PRO A 52 -12.39 -3.26 -22.37
C PRO A 52 -11.59 -3.45 -21.06
N ASP A 53 -10.28 -3.60 -21.18
CA ASP A 53 -9.38 -3.66 -20.00
C ASP A 53 -9.39 -2.31 -19.27
N ARG A 54 -9.71 -2.36 -17.98
CA ARG A 54 -9.75 -1.21 -17.09
C ARG A 54 -8.82 -1.35 -15.89
N PHE A 55 -7.98 -2.39 -15.89
CA PHE A 55 -7.10 -2.70 -14.78
C PHE A 55 -5.66 -2.31 -15.05
N LEU A 56 -5.12 -1.47 -14.22
CA LEU A 56 -3.72 -1.05 -14.23
C LEU A 56 -2.96 -1.76 -13.10
N ILE A 57 -1.68 -2.01 -13.32
CA ILE A 57 -0.76 -2.48 -12.29
C ILE A 57 0.20 -1.37 -11.90
N HIS A 58 0.45 -1.20 -10.60
CA HIS A 58 1.46 -0.27 -10.12
C HIS A 58 2.22 -0.83 -8.91
N HIS A 59 3.53 -0.94 -9.02
CA HIS A 59 4.44 -1.28 -7.91
C HIS A 59 5.87 -0.86 -8.22
N GLY A 60 6.73 -0.80 -7.22
CA GLY A 60 8.08 -0.24 -7.33
C GLY A 60 9.06 -0.95 -8.28
N ASN A 61 8.76 -2.18 -8.75
CA ASN A 61 9.62 -2.93 -9.68
C ASN A 61 9.24 -2.74 -11.16
N LEU A 62 8.18 -2.00 -11.45
CA LEU A 62 7.83 -1.67 -12.83
C LEU A 62 8.92 -0.78 -13.44
N SER A 63 9.10 -0.91 -14.77
CA SER A 63 9.94 0.04 -15.52
C SER A 63 9.41 1.47 -15.33
N ALA A 64 10.30 2.46 -15.38
CA ALA A 64 9.91 3.86 -15.21
C ALA A 64 8.79 4.26 -16.17
N SER A 65 8.88 3.84 -17.45
CA SER A 65 7.86 4.16 -18.46
C SER A 65 6.48 3.58 -18.14
N LEU A 66 6.40 2.32 -17.69
CA LEU A 66 5.12 1.70 -17.31
C LEU A 66 4.52 2.36 -16.08
N ARG A 67 5.36 2.76 -15.14
CA ARG A 67 4.92 3.46 -13.93
C ARG A 67 4.39 4.84 -14.26
N GLU A 68 5.12 5.64 -15.06
CA GLU A 68 4.70 6.96 -15.52
C GLU A 68 3.36 6.89 -16.28
N THR A 69 3.21 5.93 -17.19
CA THR A 69 1.93 5.72 -17.91
C THR A 69 0.79 5.39 -16.94
N ALA A 70 1.01 4.49 -15.97
CA ALA A 70 0.00 4.17 -14.98
C ALA A 70 -0.36 5.39 -14.12
N GLU A 71 0.63 6.20 -13.73
CA GLU A 71 0.40 7.43 -12.95
C GLU A 71 -0.35 8.50 -13.73
N GLU A 72 -0.06 8.68 -15.03
CA GLU A 72 -0.80 9.59 -15.90
C GLU A 72 -2.26 9.18 -16.02
N LEU A 73 -2.52 7.90 -16.27
CA LEU A 73 -3.88 7.37 -16.33
C LEU A 73 -4.61 7.47 -14.98
N MET A 74 -3.87 7.32 -13.86
CA MET A 74 -4.45 7.51 -12.52
C MET A 74 -4.82 8.98 -12.23
N ARG A 75 -4.15 9.96 -12.84
CA ARG A 75 -4.49 11.39 -12.68
C ARG A 75 -5.73 11.81 -13.46
N ASP A 76 -6.03 11.12 -14.54
CA ASP A 76 -7.21 11.41 -15.36
C ASP A 76 -8.49 11.11 -14.55
N GLU A 77 -9.22 12.15 -14.17
CA GLU A 77 -10.45 12.05 -13.37
C GLU A 77 -11.66 11.53 -14.17
N GLU A 78 -11.60 11.58 -15.48
CA GLU A 78 -12.71 11.14 -16.35
C GLU A 78 -12.67 9.64 -16.63
N GLN A 79 -11.52 9.00 -16.43
CA GLN A 79 -11.37 7.58 -16.68
C GLN A 79 -11.66 6.74 -15.43
N ALA A 80 -12.69 5.91 -15.54
CA ALA A 80 -13.05 4.93 -14.51
C ALA A 80 -12.11 3.72 -14.54
N GLN A 81 -10.89 3.89 -14.06
CA GLN A 81 -9.88 2.82 -14.03
C GLN A 81 -9.62 2.31 -12.62
N THR A 82 -9.27 1.05 -12.53
CA THR A 82 -8.92 0.39 -11.28
C THR A 82 -7.42 0.05 -11.29
N THR A 83 -6.69 0.56 -10.32
CA THR A 83 -5.27 0.25 -10.19
C THR A 83 -5.04 -0.78 -9.09
N VAL A 84 -4.42 -1.90 -9.46
CA VAL A 84 -3.94 -2.91 -8.51
C VAL A 84 -2.53 -2.54 -8.08
N THR A 85 -2.29 -2.45 -6.78
CA THR A 85 -1.04 -1.93 -6.23
C THR A 85 -0.66 -2.57 -4.90
N THR A 86 0.59 -2.40 -4.50
CA THR A 86 1.06 -2.71 -3.15
C THR A 86 0.92 -1.48 -2.23
N PRO A 87 0.93 -1.65 -0.89
CA PRO A 87 0.86 -0.52 0.05
C PRO A 87 1.99 0.50 -0.09
N THR A 88 3.06 0.14 -0.81
CA THR A 88 4.21 1.01 -1.11
C THR A 88 3.96 1.98 -2.27
N LEU A 89 2.71 2.13 -2.74
CA LEU A 89 2.38 3.18 -3.70
C LEU A 89 2.97 4.51 -3.20
N GLU A 90 3.92 5.04 -3.95
CA GLU A 90 4.83 6.09 -3.47
C GLU A 90 4.08 7.24 -2.80
N LEU A 91 4.56 7.64 -1.63
CA LEU A 91 4.08 8.78 -0.88
C LEU A 91 4.13 10.03 -1.77
N GLY A 92 2.98 10.58 -2.12
CA GLY A 92 2.91 11.84 -2.86
C GLY A 92 2.37 11.75 -4.29
N ILE A 93 2.08 10.55 -4.83
CA ILE A 93 1.39 10.46 -6.11
C ILE A 93 -0.03 11.00 -5.92
N ASP A 94 -0.36 12.04 -6.67
CA ASP A 94 -1.73 12.52 -6.77
C ASP A 94 -2.52 11.59 -7.69
N ILE A 95 -3.36 10.77 -7.08
CA ILE A 95 -4.18 9.76 -7.78
C ILE A 95 -5.53 10.37 -8.20
N GLY A 96 -5.74 11.66 -7.92
CA GLY A 96 -7.02 12.30 -8.14
C GLY A 96 -8.12 11.76 -7.21
N ARG A 97 -9.37 11.83 -7.65
CA ARG A 97 -10.54 11.42 -6.86
C ARG A 97 -10.70 9.91 -6.90
N LEU A 98 -10.49 9.24 -5.77
CA LEU A 98 -10.78 7.82 -5.59
C LEU A 98 -12.16 7.65 -4.97
N GLU A 99 -12.97 6.80 -5.58
CA GLU A 99 -14.30 6.49 -5.08
C GLU A 99 -14.25 5.37 -4.04
N ARG A 100 -13.39 4.38 -4.25
CA ARG A 100 -13.34 3.19 -3.39
C ARG A 100 -11.96 2.57 -3.39
N ALA A 101 -11.58 1.99 -2.26
CA ALA A 101 -10.42 1.11 -2.14
C ALA A 101 -10.84 -0.29 -1.70
N PHE A 102 -10.18 -1.29 -2.28
CA PHE A 102 -10.25 -2.68 -1.86
C PHE A 102 -8.91 -3.07 -1.25
N GLN A 103 -8.96 -3.85 -0.19
CA GLN A 103 -7.78 -4.50 0.38
C GLN A 103 -7.98 -6.00 0.34
N ILE A 104 -7.09 -6.70 -0.32
CA ILE A 104 -7.05 -8.15 -0.33
C ILE A 104 -6.31 -8.63 0.90
N ASP A 105 -7.00 -9.43 1.70
CA ASP A 105 -6.56 -9.85 3.03
C ASP A 105 -6.28 -8.67 3.98
N ALA A 106 -5.95 -8.92 5.23
CA ALA A 106 -5.61 -7.84 6.15
C ALA A 106 -4.22 -7.28 5.86
N PRO A 107 -3.99 -5.96 5.94
CA PRO A 107 -2.65 -5.42 5.94
C PRO A 107 -1.89 -5.89 7.18
N PHE A 108 -0.55 -5.89 7.12
CA PHE A 108 0.27 -6.41 8.23
C PHE A 108 0.30 -5.50 9.46
N THR A 109 -0.03 -4.23 9.32
CA THR A 109 0.08 -3.24 10.38
C THR A 109 -1.10 -2.28 10.40
N VAL A 110 -1.41 -1.72 11.58
CA VAL A 110 -2.43 -0.68 11.74
C VAL A 110 -2.03 0.60 11.01
N SER A 111 -0.76 0.94 11.01
CA SER A 111 -0.23 2.09 10.27
C SER A 111 -0.44 1.96 8.76
N SER A 112 -0.25 0.76 8.19
CA SER A 112 -0.58 0.49 6.79
C SER A 112 -2.08 0.65 6.53
N PHE A 113 -2.93 0.09 7.38
CA PHE A 113 -4.38 0.25 7.30
C PHE A 113 -4.80 1.73 7.32
N PHE A 114 -4.27 2.49 8.26
CA PHE A 114 -4.52 3.93 8.37
C PHE A 114 -4.11 4.69 7.10
N TYR A 115 -2.93 4.37 6.57
CA TYR A 115 -2.44 4.97 5.34
C TYR A 115 -3.36 4.70 4.14
N LEU A 116 -3.91 3.49 4.04
CA LEU A 116 -4.82 3.11 2.96
C LEU A 116 -6.14 3.90 3.02
N ILE A 117 -6.72 4.07 4.21
CA ILE A 117 -7.95 4.85 4.40
C ILE A 117 -7.75 6.31 3.96
N TRP A 118 -6.60 6.91 4.28
CA TRP A 118 -6.32 8.29 3.91
C TRP A 118 -6.23 8.55 2.40
N ARG A 119 -6.08 7.50 1.60
CA ARG A 119 -6.09 7.59 0.14
C ARG A 119 -7.50 7.70 -0.45
N THR A 120 -8.52 7.29 0.28
CA THR A 120 -9.93 7.39 -0.11
C THR A 120 -10.61 8.55 0.62
N GLY A 121 -11.73 9.04 0.09
CA GLY A 121 -12.53 10.04 0.80
C GLY A 121 -11.99 11.47 0.74
N ARG A 122 -11.61 11.96 -0.43
CA ARG A 122 -11.31 13.39 -0.61
C ARG A 122 -12.57 14.18 -0.96
N ARG A 123 -12.71 15.40 -0.36
CA ARG A 123 -13.73 16.41 -0.68
C ARG A 123 -15.17 15.90 -0.52
N ASP A 124 -15.66 15.89 0.68
CA ASP A 124 -17.08 15.71 1.04
C ASP A 124 -17.66 14.29 1.00
N LEU A 125 -16.88 13.28 0.59
CA LEU A 125 -17.28 11.88 0.69
C LEU A 125 -16.47 11.15 1.75
N PRO A 126 -17.12 10.35 2.61
CA PRO A 126 -16.40 9.53 3.58
C PRO A 126 -15.51 8.52 2.85
N PRO A 127 -14.35 8.17 3.44
CA PRO A 127 -13.50 7.12 2.89
C PRO A 127 -14.24 5.78 2.87
N GLU A 128 -14.22 5.12 1.72
CA GLU A 128 -14.84 3.80 1.55
C GLU A 128 -13.75 2.76 1.27
N MET A 129 -13.57 1.85 2.22
CA MET A 129 -12.61 0.77 2.13
C MET A 129 -13.29 -0.58 2.36
N TRP A 130 -13.05 -1.50 1.45
CA TRP A 130 -13.64 -2.83 1.43
C TRP A 130 -12.57 -3.88 1.58
N PHE A 131 -12.73 -4.76 2.55
CA PHE A 131 -11.84 -5.89 2.76
C PHE A 131 -12.38 -7.13 2.06
N VAL A 132 -11.52 -7.77 1.28
CA VAL A 132 -11.79 -9.06 0.65
C VAL A 132 -10.89 -10.09 1.32
N MET A 133 -11.42 -10.78 2.32
CA MET A 133 -10.70 -11.81 3.06
C MET A 133 -10.84 -13.15 2.34
N ARG A 134 -9.71 -13.76 2.03
CA ARG A 134 -9.66 -15.08 1.38
C ARG A 134 -9.26 -16.13 2.39
N GLU A 135 -10.22 -16.90 2.81
CA GLU A 135 -10.02 -18.05 3.69
C GLU A 135 -10.17 -19.33 2.90
N GLU A 136 -9.42 -20.35 3.28
CA GLU A 136 -9.58 -21.69 2.70
C GLU A 136 -10.80 -22.37 3.30
N GLU A 137 -11.58 -23.02 2.49
CA GLU A 137 -12.73 -23.81 2.98
C GLU A 137 -12.21 -25.05 3.72
N PRO A 138 -12.60 -25.26 4.99
CA PRO A 138 -12.09 -26.38 5.76
C PRO A 138 -12.57 -27.72 5.19
N GLU A 139 -11.65 -28.64 4.98
CA GLU A 139 -11.95 -30.01 4.60
C GLU A 139 -12.41 -30.84 5.83
N PRO A 140 -13.10 -31.99 5.63
CA PRO A 140 -13.61 -32.81 6.76
C PRO A 140 -12.55 -33.33 7.73
N ARG A 141 -11.25 -33.24 7.39
CA ARG A 141 -10.12 -33.68 8.21
C ARG A 141 -9.20 -32.52 8.65
N THR A 142 -9.58 -31.30 8.34
CA THR A 142 -8.80 -30.11 8.71
C THR A 142 -8.69 -29.99 10.23
N MET A 143 -7.51 -29.69 10.73
CA MET A 143 -7.30 -29.52 12.18
C MET A 143 -8.03 -28.26 12.68
N MET A 144 -8.50 -28.28 13.91
CA MET A 144 -9.27 -27.19 14.50
C MET A 144 -8.63 -25.79 14.36
N PRO A 145 -7.31 -25.60 14.53
CA PRO A 145 -6.70 -24.28 14.33
C PRO A 145 -6.78 -23.77 12.87
N GLU A 146 -6.84 -24.67 11.90
CA GLU A 146 -6.92 -24.33 10.48
C GLU A 146 -8.34 -24.03 10.03
N THR A 147 -9.36 -24.35 10.84
CA THR A 147 -10.76 -23.99 10.58
C THR A 147 -11.11 -22.57 11.00
N ILE A 148 -10.21 -21.90 11.71
CA ILE A 148 -10.43 -20.56 12.21
C ILE A 148 -10.10 -19.56 11.10
N PRO A 149 -10.99 -18.58 10.79
CA PRO A 149 -10.75 -17.57 9.76
C PRO A 149 -9.77 -16.50 10.27
N TRP A 150 -8.49 -16.85 10.30
CA TRP A 150 -7.43 -16.02 10.89
C TRP A 150 -7.27 -14.67 10.18
N LYS A 151 -7.42 -14.64 8.87
CA LYS A 151 -7.29 -13.38 8.10
C LYS A 151 -8.44 -12.42 8.41
N LEU A 152 -9.66 -12.94 8.54
CA LEU A 152 -10.82 -12.15 8.95
C LEU A 152 -10.63 -11.62 10.37
N LEU A 153 -10.21 -12.46 11.30
CA LEU A 153 -9.95 -12.05 12.69
C LEU A 153 -8.85 -10.98 12.76
N GLN A 154 -7.79 -11.14 11.99
CA GLN A 154 -6.73 -10.12 11.88
C GLN A 154 -7.30 -8.80 11.37
N GLY A 155 -8.12 -8.82 10.31
CA GLY A 155 -8.75 -7.62 9.78
C GLY A 155 -9.65 -6.92 10.80
N ILE A 156 -10.47 -7.69 11.53
CA ILE A 156 -11.33 -7.16 12.61
C ILE A 156 -10.45 -6.52 13.71
N ALA A 157 -9.41 -7.21 14.16
CA ALA A 157 -8.52 -6.72 15.21
C ALA A 157 -7.83 -5.40 14.80
N LEU A 158 -7.35 -5.30 13.56
CA LEU A 158 -6.75 -4.05 13.05
C LEU A 158 -7.73 -2.88 13.06
N VAL A 159 -8.96 -3.13 12.62
CA VAL A 159 -10.01 -2.10 12.62
C VAL A 159 -10.36 -1.67 14.06
N GLN A 160 -10.45 -2.61 15.00
CA GLN A 160 -10.73 -2.31 16.41
C GLN A 160 -9.58 -1.52 17.04
N LEU A 161 -8.34 -1.97 16.88
CA LEU A 161 -7.16 -1.24 17.39
C LEU A 161 -7.14 0.22 16.91
N TYR A 162 -7.47 0.45 15.65
CA TYR A 162 -7.52 1.80 15.12
C TYR A 162 -8.72 2.60 15.62
N ARG A 163 -9.93 2.04 15.57
CA ARG A 163 -11.16 2.80 15.87
C ARG A 163 -11.40 2.99 17.37
N GLU A 164 -11.19 1.95 18.15
CA GLU A 164 -11.52 1.93 19.57
C GLU A 164 -10.34 2.39 20.41
N GLU A 165 -9.17 1.77 20.22
CA GLU A 165 -7.99 2.05 21.02
C GLU A 165 -7.19 3.25 20.52
N LYS A 166 -7.45 3.77 19.30
CA LYS A 166 -6.65 4.82 18.64
C LYS A 166 -5.16 4.47 18.58
N TRP A 167 -4.87 3.17 18.57
CA TRP A 167 -3.52 2.65 18.60
C TRP A 167 -2.95 2.49 17.19
N VAL A 168 -1.70 2.87 17.05
CA VAL A 168 -0.87 2.64 15.85
C VAL A 168 0.51 2.22 16.34
N GLU A 169 1.19 1.38 15.59
CA GLU A 169 2.53 0.90 15.94
C GLU A 169 3.47 2.08 16.24
N PRO A 170 4.12 2.07 17.41
CA PRO A 170 5.11 3.10 17.72
C PRO A 170 6.33 2.95 16.79
N PRO A 171 7.03 4.05 16.47
CA PRO A 171 8.24 3.97 15.67
C PRO A 171 9.32 3.14 16.39
N GLU A 172 10.04 2.29 15.64
CA GLU A 172 11.14 1.48 16.17
C GLU A 172 12.33 2.37 16.55
N LEU A 173 12.35 2.83 17.80
CA LEU A 173 13.41 3.70 18.30
C LEU A 173 14.74 3.00 18.54
N ASP A 174 14.77 1.67 18.56
CA ASP A 174 15.95 0.88 18.85
C ASP A 174 16.87 0.65 17.65
N ARG A 175 16.34 0.79 16.47
CA ARG A 175 17.13 0.76 15.23
C ARG A 175 17.79 2.10 14.98
N LEU A 176 19.09 2.05 14.65
CA LEU A 176 19.83 3.23 14.20
C LEU A 176 19.52 3.46 12.72
N PRO A 177 18.90 4.59 12.35
CA PRO A 177 18.44 4.84 11.00
C PRO A 177 19.57 5.33 10.08
N TYR A 178 20.60 4.49 9.83
CA TYR A 178 21.77 4.88 9.05
C TYR A 178 21.45 5.24 7.59
N SER A 179 20.54 4.53 6.94
CA SER A 179 20.11 4.88 5.57
C SER A 179 19.43 6.25 5.53
N LEU A 180 18.58 6.54 6.50
CA LEU A 180 17.97 7.86 6.63
C LEU A 180 19.02 8.94 6.89
N LEU A 181 20.01 8.66 7.75
CA LEU A 181 21.13 9.56 8.03
C LEU A 181 21.91 9.89 6.74
N TYR A 182 22.23 8.86 5.96
CA TYR A 182 22.89 9.02 4.67
C TYR A 182 22.08 9.92 3.73
N HIS A 183 20.80 9.61 3.51
CA HIS A 183 19.94 10.39 2.61
C HIS A 183 19.76 11.84 3.08
N GLN A 184 19.59 12.09 4.37
CA GLN A 184 19.49 13.45 4.91
C GLN A 184 20.80 14.22 4.75
N THR A 185 21.95 13.57 4.92
CA THR A 185 23.24 14.18 4.67
C THR A 185 23.44 14.54 3.20
N MET A 186 23.12 13.60 2.29
CA MET A 186 23.21 13.85 0.85
C MET A 186 22.25 14.96 0.38
N SER A 187 21.02 14.98 0.92
CA SER A 187 20.05 16.04 0.64
C SER A 187 20.55 17.41 1.12
N THR A 188 21.17 17.47 2.30
CA THR A 188 21.75 18.69 2.84
C THR A 188 22.91 19.16 1.97
N LEU A 189 23.79 18.25 1.55
CA LEU A 189 24.91 18.55 0.65
C LEU A 189 24.43 19.07 -0.72
N ALA A 190 23.43 18.41 -1.30
CA ALA A 190 22.85 18.82 -2.58
C ALA A 190 22.21 20.21 -2.53
N SER A 191 21.61 20.57 -1.41
CA SER A 191 20.95 21.89 -1.22
C SER A 191 21.92 23.04 -0.96
N THR A 192 23.11 22.75 -0.43
CA THR A 192 24.10 23.77 -0.05
C THR A 192 25.32 23.82 -0.97
N GLY A 193 25.52 22.80 -1.82
CA GLY A 193 26.66 22.66 -2.73
C GLY A 193 27.90 22.12 -2.04
N GLU A 194 28.47 22.87 -1.11
CA GLU A 194 29.64 22.48 -0.34
C GLU A 194 29.36 22.57 1.16
N LEU A 195 29.85 21.61 1.92
CA LEU A 195 29.75 21.56 3.36
C LEU A 195 31.06 21.14 3.99
N THR A 196 31.44 21.78 5.08
CA THR A 196 32.48 21.26 5.95
C THR A 196 31.98 20.05 6.73
N SER A 197 32.84 19.14 7.15
CA SER A 197 32.43 17.93 7.85
C SER A 197 31.64 18.17 9.15
N SER A 198 31.72 19.35 9.74
CA SER A 198 31.00 19.75 10.96
C SER A 198 29.57 20.22 10.69
N GLU A 199 29.27 20.81 9.53
CA GLU A 199 27.97 21.38 9.22
C GLU A 199 26.86 20.33 9.04
N PRO A 200 27.06 19.20 8.32
CA PRO A 200 26.08 18.14 8.29
C PRO A 200 25.80 17.56 9.68
N ALA A 201 26.84 17.43 10.50
CA ALA A 201 26.67 16.98 11.87
C ALA A 201 25.77 17.91 12.69
N GLN A 202 25.94 19.20 12.57
CA GLN A 202 25.11 20.19 13.26
C GLN A 202 23.66 20.20 12.72
N ARG A 203 23.47 20.08 11.42
CA ARG A 203 22.13 20.17 10.80
C ARG A 203 21.34 18.87 10.89
N VAL A 204 21.98 17.75 10.64
CA VAL A 204 21.30 16.45 10.53
C VAL A 204 21.25 15.74 11.88
N LEU A 205 22.34 15.71 12.65
CA LEU A 205 22.40 14.98 13.91
C LEU A 205 21.59 15.65 15.05
N THR A 206 21.20 16.90 14.91
CA THR A 206 20.27 17.56 15.84
C THR A 206 18.83 17.07 15.71
N LEU A 207 18.49 16.41 14.60
CA LEU A 207 17.18 15.82 14.43
C LEU A 207 16.95 14.70 15.45
N ARG A 208 15.75 14.67 16.02
CA ARG A 208 15.38 13.75 17.11
C ARG A 208 15.62 12.28 16.76
N SER A 209 15.44 11.92 15.49
CA SER A 209 15.68 10.55 14.97
C SER A 209 17.12 10.10 15.11
N PHE A 210 18.10 11.00 15.19
CA PHE A 210 19.52 10.68 15.22
C PHE A 210 20.18 10.87 16.59
N HIS A 211 19.45 11.26 17.63
CA HIS A 211 20.02 11.47 18.97
C HIS A 211 20.76 10.25 19.53
N ARG A 212 20.33 9.04 19.16
CA ARG A 212 21.01 7.79 19.58
C ARG A 212 22.29 7.51 18.81
N VAL A 213 22.40 8.01 17.58
CA VAL A 213 23.64 7.91 16.78
C VAL A 213 24.75 8.73 17.43
N LEU A 214 24.42 9.91 17.92
CA LEU A 214 25.36 10.78 18.67
C LEU A 214 25.91 10.10 19.93
N ARG A 215 25.05 9.40 20.68
CA ARG A 215 25.45 8.73 21.93
C ARG A 215 26.45 7.56 21.71
N LYS A 216 26.44 6.93 20.55
CA LYS A 216 27.32 5.77 20.25
C LYS A 216 28.71 6.13 19.71
N LYS A 217 29.15 7.41 19.74
CA LYS A 217 30.45 7.86 19.24
C LYS A 217 30.80 7.44 17.80
N ILE A 218 29.83 7.15 16.97
CA ILE A 218 30.01 6.70 15.57
C ILE A 218 30.41 7.85 14.66
N VAL A 219 30.22 9.09 15.12
CA VAL A 219 30.49 10.32 14.38
C VAL A 219 31.95 10.41 13.89
N GLY A 220 32.90 9.86 14.61
CA GLY A 220 34.33 9.90 14.26
C GLY A 220 34.71 8.98 13.07
N HIS A 221 33.87 8.00 12.71
CA HIS A 221 34.17 7.05 11.63
C HIS A 221 33.39 7.33 10.34
N PHE A 222 32.31 8.08 10.43
CA PHE A 222 31.45 8.36 9.26
C PHE A 222 31.91 9.58 8.45
N TRP A 223 32.74 10.45 9.07
CA TRP A 223 33.16 11.74 8.50
C TRP A 223 34.68 11.84 8.25
N ARG A 224 35.37 10.71 8.14
CA ARG A 224 36.79 10.68 7.70
C ARG A 224 36.93 10.29 6.24
#